data_0cbfd5241d9563a878245d14dc0c5e8c
#
_entry.id   0cbfd5241d9563a878245d14dc0c5e8c
#
_cell.length_a   1.000
_cell.length_b   1.000
_cell.length_c   1.000
_cell.angle_alpha   90.00
_cell.angle_beta   90.00
_cell.angle_gamma   90.00
#
_symmetry.space_group_name_H-M   'P 1'
#
loop_
_entity.id
_entity.type
_entity.pdbx_description
1 polymer ?
#
loop_
_entity_poly.entity_id
_entity_poly.type
_entity_poly.pdbx_seq_one_letter_code
_entity_poly.pdbx_strand_id
1 'polypeptide(L)'
;MRWFEPHLQKLLFEAGDEGLRINNIVRNICNMEQHLFSTPHPYDEAWKEVYQFLRTENKKPDSPYRYVTDRETGNAKRGYFFIDRSKVEENMQMSIDF
;
A
#
# COMPACT_ATOMS: atom_id res chain seq x y z
N MET A 1 13.58 -2.14 4.61
CA MET A 1 12.43 -2.06 3.68
C MET A 1 11.80 -3.43 3.50
N ARG A 2 10.48 -3.49 3.48
CA ARG A 2 9.77 -4.75 3.24
C ARG A 2 9.85 -5.11 1.76
N TRP A 3 9.87 -6.43 1.46
CA TRP A 3 9.99 -6.92 0.08
C TRP A 3 8.88 -6.38 -0.83
N PHE A 4 7.68 -6.11 -0.29
CA PHE A 4 6.52 -5.67 -1.07
C PHE A 4 6.39 -4.15 -1.18
N GLU A 5 7.13 -3.37 -0.40
CA GLU A 5 6.95 -1.90 -0.36
C GLU A 5 7.05 -1.21 -1.71
N PRO A 6 8.06 -1.49 -2.56
CA PRO A 6 8.14 -0.83 -3.86
C PRO A 6 6.92 -1.11 -4.73
N HIS A 7 6.44 -2.34 -4.72
CA HIS A 7 5.26 -2.73 -5.49
C HIS A 7 4.00 -2.08 -4.93
N LEU A 8 3.88 -2.07 -3.61
CA LEU A 8 2.74 -1.47 -2.91
C LEU A 8 2.64 0.01 -3.21
N GLN A 9 3.75 0.73 -3.12
CA GLN A 9 3.77 2.16 -3.41
C GLN A 9 3.32 2.43 -4.85
N LYS A 10 3.88 1.70 -5.80
CA LYS A 10 3.53 1.87 -7.20
C LYS A 10 2.05 1.64 -7.46
N LEU A 11 1.50 0.57 -6.91
CA LEU A 11 0.09 0.23 -7.07
C LEU A 11 -0.81 1.32 -6.51
N LEU A 12 -0.52 1.79 -5.30
CA LEU A 12 -1.36 2.81 -4.66
C LEU A 12 -1.22 4.17 -5.33
N PHE A 13 -0.04 4.50 -5.84
CA PHE A 13 0.15 5.71 -6.63
C PHE A 13 -0.70 5.70 -7.89
N GLU A 14 -0.71 4.58 -8.59
CA GLU A 14 -1.50 4.43 -9.82
C GLU A 14 -2.99 4.46 -9.54
N ALA A 15 -3.43 3.92 -8.41
CA ALA A 15 -4.84 3.90 -8.03
C ALA A 15 -5.36 5.28 -7.63
N GLY A 16 -4.49 6.15 -7.12
CA GLY A 16 -4.88 7.48 -6.69
C GLY A 16 -5.70 7.49 -5.41
N ASP A 17 -6.50 8.53 -5.23
CA ASP A 17 -7.26 8.74 -3.99
C ASP A 17 -8.38 7.73 -3.79
N GLU A 18 -8.79 7.05 -4.83
CA GLU A 18 -9.81 6.00 -4.71
C GLU A 18 -9.28 4.78 -3.96
N GLY A 19 -7.97 4.56 -4.01
CA GLY A 19 -7.34 3.46 -3.33
C GLY A 19 -7.66 2.11 -3.93
N LEU A 20 -7.25 1.07 -3.23
CA LEU A 20 -7.47 -0.31 -3.65
C LEU A 20 -7.87 -1.17 -2.44
N ARG A 21 -8.66 -2.19 -2.72
CA ARG A 21 -9.01 -3.19 -1.73
C ARG A 21 -7.82 -4.10 -1.45
N ILE A 22 -7.64 -4.50 -0.19
CA ILE A 22 -6.50 -5.33 0.23
C ILE A 22 -6.32 -6.58 -0.62
N ASN A 23 -7.40 -7.26 -0.98
CA ASN A 23 -7.30 -8.47 -1.79
C ASN A 23 -6.69 -8.19 -3.16
N ASN A 24 -7.08 -7.08 -3.78
CA ASN A 24 -6.55 -6.69 -5.08
C ASN A 24 -5.09 -6.22 -4.96
N ILE A 25 -4.77 -5.52 -3.88
CA ILE A 25 -3.39 -5.09 -3.62
C ILE A 25 -2.47 -6.30 -3.57
N VAL A 26 -2.82 -7.29 -2.74
CA VAL A 26 -1.96 -8.46 -2.54
C VAL A 26 -1.87 -9.29 -3.82
N ARG A 27 -2.98 -9.47 -4.54
CA ARG A 27 -2.97 -10.21 -5.80
C ARG A 27 -2.01 -9.59 -6.80
N ASN A 28 -2.05 -8.26 -6.94
CA ASN A 28 -1.17 -7.56 -7.87
C ASN A 28 0.28 -7.65 -7.44
N ILE A 29 0.56 -7.52 -6.15
CA ILE A 29 1.92 -7.65 -5.63
C ILE A 29 2.47 -9.05 -5.93
N CYS A 30 1.70 -10.09 -5.68
CA CYS A 30 2.12 -11.47 -5.96
C CYS A 30 2.37 -11.69 -7.45
N ASN A 31 1.53 -11.11 -8.31
CA ASN A 31 1.73 -11.22 -9.76
C ASN A 31 3.02 -10.51 -10.21
N MET A 32 3.30 -9.35 -9.64
CA MET A 32 4.53 -8.62 -9.94
C MET A 32 5.75 -9.41 -9.48
N GLU A 33 5.67 -10.03 -8.31
CA GLU A 33 6.76 -10.82 -7.76
C GLU A 33 7.08 -12.04 -8.64
N GLN A 34 6.06 -12.68 -9.21
CA GLN A 34 6.26 -13.84 -10.06
C GLN A 34 7.16 -13.56 -11.27
N HIS A 35 7.19 -12.32 -11.73
CA HIS A 35 8.04 -11.93 -12.85
C HIS A 35 9.47 -11.62 -12.44
N LEU A 36 9.71 -11.36 -11.16
CA LEU A 36 11.00 -10.93 -10.64
C LEU A 36 11.75 -12.04 -9.91
N PHE A 37 11.04 -12.98 -9.32
CA PHE A 37 11.61 -14.02 -8.48
C PHE A 37 11.13 -15.40 -8.92
N SER A 38 12.01 -16.39 -8.77
CA SER A 38 11.69 -17.78 -9.11
C SER A 38 10.77 -18.44 -8.08
N THR A 39 10.73 -17.90 -6.84
CA THR A 39 9.92 -18.46 -5.76
C THR A 39 9.05 -17.38 -5.14
N PRO A 40 7.84 -17.17 -5.67
CA PRO A 40 6.95 -16.13 -5.15
C PRO A 40 6.43 -16.49 -3.77
N HIS A 41 6.10 -15.48 -2.99
CA HIS A 41 5.49 -15.68 -1.68
C HIS A 41 4.07 -16.22 -1.84
N PRO A 42 3.64 -17.15 -0.96
CA PRO A 42 2.24 -17.59 -0.96
C PRO A 42 1.29 -16.42 -0.71
N TYR A 43 0.15 -16.44 -1.39
CA TYR A 43 -0.83 -15.37 -1.29
C TYR A 43 -1.24 -15.10 0.16
N ASP A 44 -1.53 -16.14 0.92
CA ASP A 44 -2.01 -15.99 2.30
C ASP A 44 -0.98 -15.32 3.21
N GLU A 45 0.29 -15.68 3.05
CA GLU A 45 1.36 -15.06 3.82
C GLU A 45 1.57 -13.62 3.41
N ALA A 46 1.57 -13.36 2.11
CA ALA A 46 1.69 -12.00 1.59
C ALA A 46 0.54 -11.13 2.08
N TRP A 47 -0.68 -11.66 2.08
CA TRP A 47 -1.87 -10.94 2.56
C TRP A 47 -1.70 -10.50 4.01
N LYS A 48 -1.26 -11.41 4.87
CA LYS A 48 -1.06 -11.10 6.29
C LYS A 48 0.00 -10.02 6.49
N GLU A 49 1.12 -10.14 5.80
CA GLU A 49 2.21 -9.18 5.92
C GLU A 49 1.81 -7.78 5.43
N VAL A 50 1.20 -7.71 4.27
CA VAL A 50 0.78 -6.43 3.67
C VAL A 50 -0.32 -5.78 4.52
N TYR A 51 -1.31 -6.56 4.93
CA TYR A 51 -2.41 -6.05 5.74
C TYR A 51 -1.91 -5.50 7.08
N GLN A 52 -1.06 -6.25 7.76
CA GLN A 52 -0.49 -5.82 9.03
C GLN A 52 0.35 -4.56 8.87
N PHE A 53 1.14 -4.50 7.80
CA PHE A 53 1.93 -3.31 7.48
C PHE A 53 1.03 -2.09 7.30
N LEU A 54 -0.01 -2.20 6.48
CA LEU A 54 -0.92 -1.09 6.22
C LEU A 54 -1.66 -0.64 7.48
N ARG A 55 -2.10 -1.58 8.30
CA ARG A 55 -2.76 -1.24 9.57
C ARG A 55 -1.82 -0.50 10.52
N THR A 56 -0.59 -0.97 10.61
CA THR A 56 0.41 -0.35 11.47
C THR A 56 0.75 1.04 10.98
N GLU A 57 0.97 1.19 9.67
CA GLU A 57 1.31 2.48 9.07
C GLU A 57 0.17 3.49 9.19
N ASN A 58 -1.08 3.02 9.09
CA ASN A 58 -2.23 3.91 9.24
C ASN A 58 -2.33 4.53 10.64
N LYS A 59 -1.74 3.90 11.65
CA LYS A 59 -1.72 4.45 13.00
C LYS A 59 -0.67 5.55 13.17
N LYS A 60 0.32 5.60 12.29
CA LYS A 60 1.37 6.61 12.34
C LYS A 60 0.91 7.89 11.64
N PRO A 61 0.93 9.05 12.31
CA PRO A 61 0.45 10.29 11.69
C PRO A 61 1.30 10.74 10.50
N ASP A 62 2.57 10.35 10.47
CA ASP A 62 3.49 10.75 9.41
C ASP A 62 3.47 9.82 8.20
N SER A 63 2.83 8.67 8.32
CA SER A 63 2.80 7.69 7.25
C SER A 63 1.88 8.13 6.11
N PRO A 64 2.27 7.89 4.85
CA PRO A 64 1.42 8.20 3.70
C PRO A 64 0.31 7.17 3.49
N TYR A 65 0.39 6.00 4.12
CA TYR A 65 -0.61 4.94 3.95
C TYR A 65 -1.81 5.20 4.83
N ARG A 66 -3.00 5.28 4.22
CA ARG A 66 -4.24 5.63 4.92
C ARG A 66 -5.40 4.75 4.49
N TYR A 67 -6.40 4.61 5.37
CA TYR A 67 -7.68 4.02 5.01
C TYR A 67 -8.45 4.97 4.11
N VAL A 68 -9.13 4.40 3.11
CA VAL A 68 -10.09 5.17 2.31
C VAL A 68 -11.30 5.47 3.17
N THR A 69 -11.79 6.71 3.12
CA THR A 69 -12.97 7.11 3.87
C THR A 69 -14.20 7.00 2.99
N ASP A 70 -15.25 6.36 3.52
CA ASP A 70 -16.54 6.28 2.84
C ASP A 70 -17.21 7.65 2.87
N ARG A 71 -17.58 8.15 1.70
CA ARG A 71 -18.20 9.48 1.58
C ARG A 71 -19.59 9.55 2.22
N GLU A 72 -20.31 8.43 2.23
CA GLU A 72 -21.67 8.40 2.76
C GLU A 72 -21.70 8.40 4.29
N THR A 73 -20.81 7.63 4.92
CA THR A 73 -20.81 7.48 6.36
C THR A 73 -19.73 8.31 7.06
N GLY A 74 -18.71 8.76 6.32
CA GLY A 74 -17.57 9.46 6.91
C GLY A 74 -16.61 8.56 7.66
N ASN A 75 -16.86 7.26 7.70
CA ASN A 75 -16.03 6.28 8.39
C ASN A 75 -15.05 5.61 7.43
N ALA A 76 -14.02 4.97 8.00
CA ALA A 76 -13.05 4.24 7.21
C ALA A 76 -13.73 3.09 6.45
N LYS A 77 -13.46 3.01 5.16
CA LYS A 77 -13.97 1.96 4.30
C LYS A 77 -13.13 0.69 4.51
N ARG A 78 -13.74 -0.33 5.10
CA ARG A 78 -13.03 -1.51 5.54
C ARG A 78 -12.31 -2.23 4.40
N GLY A 79 -11.01 -2.47 4.60
CA GLY A 79 -10.20 -3.20 3.65
C GLY A 79 -9.71 -2.38 2.45
N TYR A 80 -9.99 -1.09 2.40
CA TYR A 80 -9.54 -0.21 1.33
C TYR A 80 -8.47 0.74 1.83
N PHE A 81 -7.40 0.87 1.05
CA PHE A 81 -6.24 1.71 1.40
C PHE A 81 -5.85 2.58 0.23
N PHE A 82 -5.28 3.75 0.54
CA PHE A 82 -4.70 4.63 -0.47
C PHE A 82 -3.42 5.23 0.06
N ILE A 83 -2.66 5.88 -0.82
CA ILE A 83 -1.43 6.56 -0.44
C ILE A 83 -1.65 8.07 -0.58
N ASP A 84 -1.31 8.80 0.48
CA ASP A 84 -1.39 10.27 0.49
C ASP A 84 -0.16 10.83 -0.21
N ARG A 85 -0.34 11.32 -1.43
CA ARG A 85 0.76 11.79 -2.27
C ARG A 85 1.52 12.95 -1.64
N SER A 86 0.84 13.83 -0.93
CA SER A 86 1.49 14.97 -0.32
C SER A 86 2.51 14.54 0.73
N LYS A 87 2.19 13.51 1.50
CA LYS A 87 3.12 12.96 2.50
C LYS A 87 4.27 12.21 1.89
N VAL A 88 4.02 11.50 0.79
CA VAL A 88 5.08 10.80 0.07
C VAL A 88 6.05 11.79 -0.53
N GLU A 89 5.55 12.86 -1.13
CA GLU A 89 6.40 13.90 -1.72
C GLU A 89 7.29 14.55 -0.67
N GLU A 90 6.74 14.84 0.52
CA GLU A 90 7.53 15.40 1.62
C GLU A 90 8.66 14.46 2.03
N ASN A 91 8.36 13.18 2.19
CA ASN A 91 9.33 12.19 2.62
C ASN A 91 10.33 11.83 1.54
N MET A 92 9.89 11.79 0.28
CA MET A 92 10.73 11.36 -0.83
C MET A 92 11.61 12.47 -1.40
N GLN A 93 11.31 13.73 -1.13
CA GLN A 93 12.19 14.82 -1.55
C GLN A 93 13.60 14.64 -1.03
N MET A 94 13.73 14.10 0.17
CA MET A 94 15.05 13.84 0.77
C MET A 94 15.71 12.61 0.16
N SER A 95 14.95 11.71 -0.40
CA SER A 95 15.46 10.48 -1.01
C SER A 95 15.78 10.63 -2.49
N ILE A 96 15.08 11.53 -3.17
CA ILE A 96 15.23 11.74 -4.61
C ILE A 96 16.28 12.78 -4.92
N ASP A 97 16.62 13.56 -3.97
CA ASP A 97 17.61 14.63 -4.09
C ASP A 97 19.01 14.04 -4.07
N PHE A 98 19.42 13.53 -5.20
CA PHE A 98 20.76 12.99 -5.38
C PHE A 98 21.57 13.72 -6.40
#